data_f3beb0e61ab297b483479681b5063654
#
_entry.id   f3beb0e61ab297b483479681b5063654
#
_cell.length_a   1.000
_cell.length_b   1.000
_cell.length_c   1.000
_cell.angle_alpha   90.00
_cell.angle_beta   90.00
_cell.angle_gamma   90.00
#
_symmetry.space_group_name_H-M   'P 1'
#
loop_
_entity.id
_entity.type
_entity.pdbx_description
1 polymer ?
#
loop_
_entity_poly.entity_id
_entity_poly.type
_entity_poly.pdbx_seq_one_letter_code
_entity_poly.pdbx_strand_id
1 'polypeptide(L)'
;GSTQTPFVMPALENVNGQAIVLGMQHQDKRDPKLWKGMRFGVPFEYSMHNFLLRYYVAEHGLDPDRDIQIRVVPPPEMVANLRAGNLDGFLSPDPFNQRAVWEKVGFIHLLTKELWPGHPCCAFACSQRFASENPNTYGALLHALIDATQYSSKAENRKAVAEAISTRNYLNQPVPVVQQVLSGRYADGLGNIHDEPQRIDFDPFPWQSMAVWILTQMKRWGYLQGDVDYRSIAERV
;
A
#
# COMPACT_ATOMS: atom_id res chain seq x y z
N GLY A 1 -4.90 16.47 9.23
CA GLY A 1 -6.17 15.92 9.60
C GLY A 1 -7.01 16.86 10.46
N SER A 2 -8.27 16.52 10.60
CA SER A 2 -9.26 17.33 11.32
C SER A 2 -8.98 17.49 12.82
N THR A 3 -8.18 16.62 13.43
CA THR A 3 -7.92 16.60 14.87
C THR A 3 -6.77 17.47 15.32
N GLN A 4 -5.88 17.89 14.42
CA GLN A 4 -4.64 18.63 14.71
C GLN A 4 -3.79 18.00 15.85
N THR A 5 -3.93 16.71 16.08
CA THR A 5 -3.16 15.99 17.10
C THR A 5 -1.74 15.72 16.55
N PRO A 6 -0.68 16.13 17.24
CA PRO A 6 0.68 15.82 16.82
C PRO A 6 0.94 14.31 16.92
N PHE A 7 1.43 13.72 15.82
CA PHE A 7 1.85 12.33 15.75
C PHE A 7 3.35 12.23 15.49
N VAL A 8 3.93 11.14 15.95
CA VAL A 8 5.26 10.68 15.57
C VAL A 8 5.12 9.36 14.82
N MET A 9 5.96 9.16 13.81
CA MET A 9 5.99 7.95 12.99
C MET A 9 7.43 7.39 12.98
N PRO A 10 7.81 6.70 14.05
CA PRO A 10 9.21 6.33 14.29
C PRO A 10 9.67 5.12 13.47
N ALA A 11 8.76 4.35 12.91
CA ALA A 11 9.11 3.14 12.16
C ALA A 11 8.07 2.79 11.11
N LEU A 12 8.53 2.14 10.04
CA LEU A 12 7.69 1.46 9.06
C LEU A 12 7.43 0.02 9.51
N GLU A 13 6.31 -0.53 9.10
CA GLU A 13 6.01 -1.95 9.24
C GLU A 13 6.46 -2.73 8.01
N ASN A 14 6.24 -2.13 6.82
CA ASN A 14 6.68 -2.72 5.56
C ASN A 14 6.91 -1.68 4.46
N VAL A 15 7.72 -2.08 3.50
CA VAL A 15 7.93 -1.39 2.23
C VAL A 15 7.38 -2.25 1.08
N ASN A 16 7.03 -1.63 -0.05
CA ASN A 16 6.34 -2.29 -1.16
C ASN A 16 4.97 -2.87 -0.71
N GLY A 17 4.59 -4.06 -1.18
CA GLY A 17 3.38 -4.75 -0.73
C GLY A 17 2.08 -4.09 -1.17
N GLN A 18 2.08 -3.46 -2.33
CA GLN A 18 0.89 -2.89 -2.97
C GLN A 18 0.87 -3.27 -4.45
N ALA A 19 -0.30 -3.27 -5.05
CA ALA A 19 -0.47 -3.51 -6.48
C ALA A 19 -1.66 -2.74 -7.05
N ILE A 20 -1.60 -2.46 -8.35
CA ILE A 20 -2.79 -2.09 -9.13
C ILE A 20 -3.42 -3.38 -9.63
N VAL A 21 -4.67 -3.58 -9.28
CA VAL A 21 -5.50 -4.69 -9.73
C VAL A 21 -6.58 -4.16 -10.66
N LEU A 22 -6.80 -4.86 -11.77
CA LEU A 22 -7.95 -4.63 -12.65
C LEU A 22 -8.91 -5.81 -12.59
N GLY A 23 -10.19 -5.54 -12.81
CA GLY A 23 -11.20 -6.57 -12.96
C GLY A 23 -10.97 -7.44 -14.19
N MET A 24 -11.35 -8.74 -14.13
CA MET A 24 -11.13 -9.68 -15.24
C MET A 24 -11.76 -9.23 -16.57
N GLN A 25 -12.81 -8.40 -16.54
CA GLN A 25 -13.44 -7.81 -17.73
C GLN A 25 -12.57 -6.78 -18.45
N HIS A 26 -11.42 -6.41 -17.87
CA HIS A 26 -10.50 -5.39 -18.40
C HIS A 26 -9.15 -5.97 -18.84
N GLN A 27 -9.09 -7.26 -19.19
CA GLN A 27 -7.84 -7.90 -19.63
C GLN A 27 -7.26 -7.29 -20.92
N ASP A 28 -8.12 -6.69 -21.75
CA ASP A 28 -7.78 -5.96 -22.97
C ASP A 28 -7.32 -4.50 -22.71
N LYS A 29 -7.52 -3.97 -21.49
CA LYS A 29 -7.19 -2.61 -21.11
C LYS A 29 -5.90 -2.50 -20.29
N ARG A 30 -4.87 -3.22 -20.73
CA ARG A 30 -3.57 -3.21 -20.03
C ARG A 30 -2.77 -1.92 -20.26
N ASP A 31 -3.04 -1.17 -21.33
CA ASP A 31 -2.51 0.17 -21.51
C ASP A 31 -3.33 1.17 -20.66
N PRO A 32 -2.71 1.90 -19.70
CA PRO A 32 -3.41 2.87 -18.86
C PRO A 32 -4.12 3.97 -19.65
N LYS A 33 -3.69 4.28 -20.85
CA LYS A 33 -4.37 5.24 -21.74
C LYS A 33 -5.82 4.87 -22.05
N LEU A 34 -6.17 3.59 -21.88
CA LEU A 34 -7.53 3.07 -22.08
C LEU A 34 -8.41 3.17 -20.83
N TRP A 35 -7.89 3.75 -19.73
CA TRP A 35 -8.60 3.79 -18.45
C TRP A 35 -9.56 4.97 -18.29
N LYS A 36 -9.75 5.79 -19.31
CA LYS A 36 -10.70 6.90 -19.24
C LYS A 36 -12.09 6.43 -18.81
N GLY A 37 -12.63 7.12 -17.80
CA GLY A 37 -13.94 6.79 -17.21
C GLY A 37 -13.96 5.63 -16.22
N MET A 38 -12.84 4.90 -16.05
CA MET A 38 -12.77 3.79 -15.11
C MET A 38 -12.76 4.26 -13.64
N ARG A 39 -13.33 3.42 -12.78
CA ARG A 39 -13.49 3.66 -11.33
C ARG A 39 -12.45 2.85 -10.56
N PHE A 40 -11.61 3.55 -9.81
CA PHE A 40 -10.55 2.93 -9.02
C PHE A 40 -10.80 3.13 -7.52
N GLY A 41 -10.64 2.04 -6.74
CA GLY A 41 -10.65 2.08 -5.28
C GLY A 41 -9.27 2.40 -4.71
N VAL A 42 -9.22 3.26 -3.68
CA VAL A 42 -8.05 3.49 -2.83
C VAL A 42 -8.48 3.50 -1.37
N PRO A 43 -7.58 3.17 -0.40
CA PRO A 43 -7.95 3.10 1.02
C PRO A 43 -8.46 4.41 1.61
N PHE A 44 -7.80 5.53 1.29
CA PHE A 44 -8.19 6.89 1.68
C PHE A 44 -7.41 7.94 0.89
N GLU A 45 -7.85 9.19 0.94
CA GLU A 45 -7.31 10.28 0.11
C GLU A 45 -5.81 10.55 0.31
N TYR A 46 -5.32 10.47 1.54
CA TYR A 46 -3.91 10.74 1.87
C TYR A 46 -3.05 9.48 1.87
N SER A 47 -3.56 8.36 1.33
CA SER A 47 -2.83 7.11 1.29
C SER A 47 -1.73 7.12 0.21
N MET A 48 -0.66 6.40 0.50
CA MET A 48 0.38 6.11 -0.48
C MET A 48 -0.20 5.48 -1.77
N HIS A 49 -1.23 4.66 -1.60
CA HIS A 49 -1.99 4.02 -2.68
C HIS A 49 -2.60 5.05 -3.64
N ASN A 50 -3.24 6.10 -3.08
CA ASN A 50 -3.81 7.18 -3.89
C ASN A 50 -2.71 7.95 -4.65
N PHE A 51 -1.61 8.27 -3.99
CA PHE A 51 -0.53 9.02 -4.64
C PHE A 51 0.18 8.21 -5.72
N LEU A 52 0.42 6.93 -5.51
CA LEU A 52 1.01 6.04 -6.53
C LEU A 52 0.07 5.82 -7.72
N LEU A 53 -1.24 5.65 -7.49
CA LEU A 53 -2.20 5.53 -8.57
C LEU A 53 -2.25 6.81 -9.42
N ARG A 54 -2.34 7.97 -8.77
CA ARG A 54 -2.32 9.28 -9.45
C ARG A 54 -1.04 9.49 -10.24
N TYR A 55 0.09 9.17 -9.64
CA TYR A 55 1.40 9.24 -10.28
C TYR A 55 1.42 8.36 -11.53
N TYR A 56 1.07 7.08 -11.41
CA TYR A 56 1.06 6.13 -12.51
C TYR A 56 0.18 6.57 -13.68
N VAL A 57 -1.04 6.97 -13.39
CA VAL A 57 -2.01 7.45 -14.38
C VAL A 57 -1.48 8.69 -15.11
N ALA A 58 -0.90 9.64 -14.37
CA ALA A 58 -0.34 10.87 -14.93
C ALA A 58 0.88 10.63 -15.82
N GLU A 59 1.77 9.70 -15.46
CA GLU A 59 2.93 9.31 -16.28
C GLU A 59 2.50 8.67 -17.62
N HIS A 60 1.26 8.19 -17.71
CA HIS A 60 0.68 7.67 -18.96
C HIS A 60 -0.18 8.70 -19.70
N GLY A 61 -0.12 9.98 -19.29
CA GLY A 61 -0.77 11.10 -19.99
C GLY A 61 -2.26 11.27 -19.69
N LEU A 62 -2.77 10.66 -18.63
CA LEU A 62 -4.12 10.88 -18.13
C LEU A 62 -4.12 11.85 -16.94
N ASP A 63 -5.19 12.63 -16.83
CA ASP A 63 -5.46 13.45 -15.65
C ASP A 63 -6.23 12.62 -14.60
N PRO A 64 -5.63 12.33 -13.43
CA PRO A 64 -6.27 11.49 -12.42
C PRO A 64 -7.54 12.10 -11.81
N ASP A 65 -7.78 13.43 -11.96
CA ASP A 65 -8.96 14.10 -11.45
C ASP A 65 -10.09 14.20 -12.49
N ARG A 66 -9.79 14.01 -13.78
CA ARG A 66 -10.73 14.18 -14.88
C ARG A 66 -10.96 12.91 -15.68
N ASP A 67 -9.91 12.14 -15.90
CA ASP A 67 -9.95 11.01 -16.82
C ASP A 67 -10.34 9.70 -16.13
N ILE A 68 -10.12 9.57 -14.81
CA ILE A 68 -10.57 8.42 -14.02
C ILE A 68 -11.40 8.87 -12.80
N GLN A 69 -12.05 7.93 -12.14
CA GLN A 69 -12.82 8.19 -10.92
C GLN A 69 -12.16 7.47 -9.75
N ILE A 70 -11.52 8.20 -8.84
CA ILE A 70 -10.95 7.62 -7.63
C ILE A 70 -12.01 7.63 -6.52
N ARG A 71 -12.21 6.48 -5.87
CA ARG A 71 -13.17 6.27 -4.78
C ARG A 71 -12.46 5.74 -3.54
N VAL A 72 -12.81 6.28 -2.39
CA VAL A 72 -12.33 5.75 -1.10
C VAL A 72 -13.15 4.52 -0.75
N VAL A 73 -12.47 3.38 -0.63
CA VAL A 73 -13.07 2.08 -0.29
C VAL A 73 -12.16 1.37 0.71
N PRO A 74 -12.65 0.89 1.86
CA PRO A 74 -11.84 0.11 2.78
C PRO A 74 -11.25 -1.14 2.09
N PRO A 75 -9.96 -1.47 2.30
CA PRO A 75 -9.32 -2.59 1.63
C PRO A 75 -10.07 -3.92 1.70
N PRO A 76 -10.68 -4.32 2.84
CA PRO A 76 -11.46 -5.56 2.91
C PRO A 76 -12.69 -5.59 1.99
N GLU A 77 -13.21 -4.42 1.58
CA GLU A 77 -14.40 -4.31 0.73
C GLU A 77 -14.06 -4.22 -0.77
N MET A 78 -12.78 -3.97 -1.13
CA MET A 78 -12.40 -3.71 -2.52
C MET A 78 -12.67 -4.91 -3.43
N VAL A 79 -12.39 -6.13 -2.99
CA VAL A 79 -12.61 -7.35 -3.78
C VAL A 79 -14.10 -7.57 -4.05
N ALA A 80 -14.96 -7.32 -3.06
CA ALA A 80 -16.42 -7.42 -3.21
C ALA A 80 -16.95 -6.34 -4.17
N ASN A 81 -16.46 -5.10 -4.08
CA ASN A 81 -16.83 -4.01 -4.98
C ASN A 81 -16.35 -4.26 -6.42
N LEU A 82 -15.15 -4.86 -6.60
CA LEU A 82 -14.65 -5.26 -7.92
C LEU A 82 -15.55 -6.35 -8.53
N ARG A 83 -15.93 -7.37 -7.74
CA ARG A 83 -16.85 -8.44 -8.15
C ARG A 83 -18.23 -7.91 -8.55
N ALA A 84 -18.75 -6.95 -7.79
CA ALA A 84 -20.06 -6.35 -8.05
C ALA A 84 -20.06 -5.36 -9.24
N GLY A 85 -18.88 -5.07 -9.83
CA GLY A 85 -18.76 -4.08 -10.90
C GLY A 85 -18.89 -2.63 -10.44
N ASN A 86 -18.79 -2.36 -9.14
CA ASN A 86 -18.76 -1.00 -8.59
C ASN A 86 -17.41 -0.32 -8.80
N LEU A 87 -16.34 -1.11 -8.93
CA LEU A 87 -14.99 -0.71 -9.30
C LEU A 87 -14.56 -1.44 -10.57
N ASP A 88 -13.74 -0.79 -11.35
CA ASP A 88 -13.05 -1.35 -12.53
C ASP A 88 -11.65 -1.84 -12.17
N GLY A 89 -11.06 -1.25 -11.13
CA GLY A 89 -9.78 -1.64 -10.54
C GLY A 89 -9.60 -1.02 -9.16
N PHE A 90 -8.48 -1.30 -8.53
CA PHE A 90 -8.09 -0.68 -7.27
C PHE A 90 -6.58 -0.72 -7.07
N LEU A 91 -6.06 0.17 -6.24
CA LEU A 91 -4.74 0.09 -5.67
C LEU A 91 -4.88 -0.08 -4.15
N SER A 92 -4.40 -1.20 -3.64
CA SER A 92 -4.65 -1.65 -2.27
C SER A 92 -3.39 -2.24 -1.64
N PRO A 93 -3.29 -2.27 -0.31
CA PRO A 93 -2.25 -3.06 0.34
C PRO A 93 -2.49 -4.56 0.13
N ASP A 94 -1.40 -5.31 0.08
CA ASP A 94 -1.50 -6.76 0.19
C ASP A 94 -2.07 -7.16 1.58
N PRO A 95 -2.83 -8.25 1.68
CA PRO A 95 -3.01 -9.31 0.68
C PRO A 95 -4.26 -9.15 -0.20
N PHE A 96 -4.97 -8.02 -0.19
CA PHE A 96 -6.24 -7.86 -0.90
C PHE A 96 -6.05 -7.91 -2.43
N ASN A 97 -4.90 -7.52 -2.92
CA ASN A 97 -4.51 -7.66 -4.33
C ASN A 97 -4.49 -9.13 -4.75
N GLN A 98 -3.80 -9.97 -3.97
CA GLN A 98 -3.74 -11.40 -4.23
C GLN A 98 -5.07 -12.10 -3.96
N ARG A 99 -5.89 -11.56 -3.06
CA ARG A 99 -7.25 -12.06 -2.82
C ARG A 99 -8.15 -11.92 -4.04
N ALA A 100 -8.06 -10.82 -4.79
CA ALA A 100 -8.83 -10.65 -6.03
C ALA A 100 -8.45 -11.70 -7.09
N VAL A 101 -7.18 -12.03 -7.19
CA VAL A 101 -6.68 -13.10 -8.07
C VAL A 101 -7.18 -14.47 -7.60
N TRP A 102 -7.06 -14.75 -6.31
CA TRP A 102 -7.53 -16.00 -5.70
C TRP A 102 -9.02 -16.26 -5.95
N GLU A 103 -9.83 -15.22 -5.88
CA GLU A 103 -11.26 -15.28 -6.14
C GLU A 103 -11.61 -15.16 -7.63
N LYS A 104 -10.62 -15.08 -8.51
CA LYS A 104 -10.78 -15.00 -9.98
C LYS A 104 -11.63 -13.80 -10.44
N VAL A 105 -11.65 -12.72 -9.68
CA VAL A 105 -12.39 -11.49 -10.00
C VAL A 105 -11.51 -10.39 -10.58
N GLY A 106 -10.20 -10.50 -10.40
CA GLY A 106 -9.23 -9.52 -10.91
C GLY A 106 -7.89 -10.15 -11.20
N PHE A 107 -7.02 -9.36 -11.82
CA PHE A 107 -5.64 -9.71 -12.09
C PHE A 107 -4.71 -8.58 -11.64
N ILE A 108 -3.49 -8.93 -11.28
CA ILE A 108 -2.44 -7.95 -10.95
C ILE A 108 -1.96 -7.34 -12.25
N HIS A 109 -2.19 -6.05 -12.41
CA HIS A 109 -1.70 -5.27 -13.54
C HIS A 109 -0.24 -4.88 -13.35
N LEU A 110 0.10 -4.42 -12.13
CA LEU A 110 1.43 -3.91 -11.79
C LEU A 110 1.65 -4.03 -10.28
N LEU A 111 2.83 -4.46 -9.86
CA LEU A 111 3.28 -4.27 -8.47
C LEU A 111 3.86 -2.86 -8.31
N THR A 112 3.48 -2.15 -7.25
CA THR A 112 3.93 -0.76 -7.07
C THR A 112 5.44 -0.61 -6.84
N LYS A 113 6.13 -1.67 -6.45
CA LYS A 113 7.61 -1.71 -6.45
C LYS A 113 8.21 -1.41 -7.83
N GLU A 114 7.48 -1.65 -8.92
CA GLU A 114 7.91 -1.32 -10.29
C GLU A 114 7.88 0.19 -10.56
N LEU A 115 7.06 0.93 -9.81
CA LEU A 115 7.00 2.40 -9.86
C LEU A 115 8.05 3.03 -8.97
N TRP A 116 8.20 2.49 -7.76
CA TRP A 116 9.13 2.98 -6.77
C TRP A 116 9.56 1.83 -5.85
N PRO A 117 10.71 1.19 -6.13
CA PRO A 117 11.25 0.15 -5.26
C PRO A 117 11.53 0.67 -3.84
N GLY A 118 11.03 -0.04 -2.84
CA GLY A 118 11.23 0.33 -1.43
C GLY A 118 10.32 1.46 -0.94
N HIS A 119 9.25 1.83 -1.67
CA HIS A 119 8.29 2.83 -1.18
C HIS A 119 7.63 2.40 0.14
N PRO A 120 7.30 3.36 1.04
CA PRO A 120 6.63 3.03 2.29
C PRO A 120 5.20 2.53 2.03
N CYS A 121 4.71 1.59 2.86
CA CYS A 121 3.32 1.17 2.83
C CYS A 121 2.65 1.40 4.19
N CYS A 122 2.92 0.55 5.17
CA CYS A 122 2.38 0.69 6.51
C CYS A 122 3.43 1.23 7.48
N ALA A 123 2.98 2.03 8.46
CA ALA A 123 3.85 2.65 9.44
C ALA A 123 3.23 2.57 10.83
N PHE A 124 4.07 2.39 11.82
CA PHE A 124 3.69 2.59 13.21
C PHE A 124 3.64 4.09 13.51
N ALA A 125 2.53 4.55 14.01
CA ALA A 125 2.35 5.94 14.42
C ALA A 125 1.64 5.99 15.77
N CYS A 126 2.05 6.94 16.62
CA CYS A 126 1.36 7.22 17.87
C CYS A 126 1.34 8.74 18.13
N SER A 127 0.49 9.17 19.07
CA SER A 127 0.51 10.58 19.46
C SER A 127 1.82 10.95 20.13
N GLN A 128 2.32 12.15 19.86
CA GLN A 128 3.52 12.67 20.53
C GLN A 128 3.38 12.65 22.05
N ARG A 129 2.15 12.90 22.53
CA ARG A 129 1.81 12.82 23.95
C ARG A 129 2.04 11.42 24.53
N PHE A 130 1.57 10.36 23.82
CA PHE A 130 1.79 8.97 24.25
C PHE A 130 3.29 8.66 24.37
N ALA A 131 4.07 9.04 23.38
CA ALA A 131 5.51 8.81 23.37
C ALA A 131 6.23 9.51 24.54
N SER A 132 5.84 10.76 24.84
CA SER A 132 6.44 11.55 25.91
C SER A 132 6.00 11.13 27.32
N GLU A 133 4.73 10.78 27.51
CA GLU A 133 4.18 10.38 28.81
C GLU A 133 4.48 8.91 29.17
N ASN A 134 4.77 8.06 28.17
CA ASN A 134 5.00 6.62 28.34
C ASN A 134 6.31 6.13 27.69
N PRO A 135 7.48 6.72 27.97
CA PRO A 135 8.71 6.44 27.24
C PRO A 135 9.15 4.97 27.29
N ASN A 136 8.93 4.30 28.40
CA ASN A 136 9.27 2.87 28.52
C ASN A 136 8.37 1.98 27.68
N THR A 137 7.05 2.25 27.65
CA THR A 137 6.10 1.51 26.81
C THR A 137 6.35 1.79 25.35
N TYR A 138 6.60 3.04 25.00
CA TYR A 138 6.95 3.46 23.64
C TYR A 138 8.22 2.75 23.15
N GLY A 139 9.29 2.75 23.96
CA GLY A 139 10.52 2.03 23.65
C GLY A 139 10.30 0.51 23.48
N ALA A 140 9.52 -0.12 24.36
CA ALA A 140 9.21 -1.54 24.26
C ALA A 140 8.42 -1.89 22.99
N LEU A 141 7.48 -1.05 22.58
CA LEU A 141 6.74 -1.21 21.31
C LEU A 141 7.67 -1.11 20.10
N LEU A 142 8.59 -0.14 20.09
CA LEU A 142 9.56 -0.01 19.00
C LEU A 142 10.50 -1.23 18.92
N HIS A 143 11.00 -1.70 20.05
CA HIS A 143 11.82 -2.92 20.07
C HIS A 143 11.04 -4.12 19.50
N ALA A 144 9.81 -4.33 19.95
CA ALA A 144 8.98 -5.43 19.46
C ALA A 144 8.71 -5.32 17.95
N LEU A 145 8.48 -4.10 17.44
CA LEU A 145 8.27 -3.87 16.02
C LEU A 145 9.54 -4.16 15.20
N ILE A 146 10.71 -3.68 15.66
CA ILE A 146 11.99 -3.93 14.99
C ILE A 146 12.28 -5.42 14.96
N ASP A 147 12.11 -6.13 16.08
CA ASP A 147 12.31 -7.57 16.15
C ASP A 147 11.35 -8.32 15.19
N ALA A 148 10.08 -7.92 15.14
CA ALA A 148 9.09 -8.51 14.25
C ALA A 148 9.41 -8.27 12.77
N THR A 149 9.86 -7.05 12.40
CA THR A 149 10.28 -6.75 11.02
C THR A 149 11.53 -7.53 10.64
N GLN A 150 12.53 -7.59 11.50
CA GLN A 150 13.74 -8.40 11.29
C GLN A 150 13.44 -9.90 11.17
N TYR A 151 12.50 -10.42 11.97
CA TYR A 151 12.04 -11.79 11.85
C TYR A 151 11.35 -12.04 10.52
N SER A 152 10.45 -11.14 10.12
CA SER A 152 9.62 -11.26 8.93
C SER A 152 10.39 -11.02 7.62
N SER A 153 11.51 -10.28 7.65
CA SER A 153 12.40 -10.08 6.49
C SER A 153 13.06 -11.36 6.02
N LYS A 154 13.28 -12.32 6.94
CA LYS A 154 13.95 -13.57 6.61
C LYS A 154 13.02 -14.50 5.85
N ALA A 155 13.48 -14.97 4.67
CA ALA A 155 12.68 -15.79 3.77
C ALA A 155 12.18 -17.09 4.44
N GLU A 156 13.03 -17.72 5.27
CA GLU A 156 12.70 -18.93 6.00
C GLU A 156 11.55 -18.77 7.00
N ASN A 157 11.31 -17.57 7.50
CA ASN A 157 10.27 -17.28 8.48
C ASN A 157 8.92 -16.91 7.82
N ARG A 158 8.92 -16.51 6.54
CA ARG A 158 7.74 -15.96 5.88
C ARG A 158 6.54 -16.91 5.83
N LYS A 159 6.79 -18.22 5.81
CA LYS A 159 5.70 -19.21 5.91
C LYS A 159 5.04 -19.16 7.29
N ALA A 160 5.82 -19.18 8.35
CA ALA A 160 5.30 -19.09 9.72
C ALA A 160 4.58 -17.77 9.98
N VAL A 161 5.12 -16.67 9.47
CA VAL A 161 4.46 -15.34 9.52
C VAL A 161 3.12 -15.39 8.80
N ALA A 162 3.05 -15.95 7.57
CA ALA A 162 1.80 -16.08 6.83
C ALA A 162 0.73 -16.84 7.60
N GLU A 163 1.09 -17.95 8.22
CA GLU A 163 0.18 -18.77 9.03
C GLU A 163 -0.32 -17.99 10.26
N ALA A 164 0.58 -17.27 10.94
CA ALA A 164 0.24 -16.50 12.15
C ALA A 164 -0.73 -15.34 11.84
N ILE A 165 -0.46 -14.54 10.80
CA ILE A 165 -1.24 -13.33 10.51
C ILE A 165 -2.51 -13.59 9.68
N SER A 166 -2.66 -14.78 9.09
CA SER A 166 -3.84 -15.13 8.27
C SER A 166 -5.11 -15.31 9.08
N THR A 167 -4.99 -15.51 10.39
CA THR A 167 -6.11 -15.83 11.27
C THR A 167 -7.14 -14.72 11.38
N ARG A 168 -8.35 -15.04 11.88
CA ARG A 168 -9.46 -14.10 12.02
C ARG A 168 -9.13 -12.87 12.87
N ASN A 169 -8.22 -13.01 13.83
CA ASN A 169 -7.85 -11.93 14.74
C ASN A 169 -6.92 -10.90 14.10
N TYR A 170 -6.38 -11.20 12.91
CA TYR A 170 -5.47 -10.33 12.17
C TYR A 170 -6.03 -10.05 10.76
N LEU A 171 -5.45 -10.61 9.71
CA LEU A 171 -5.84 -10.30 8.33
C LEU A 171 -7.16 -10.96 7.90
N ASN A 172 -7.55 -12.05 8.54
CA ASN A 172 -8.73 -12.84 8.15
C ASN A 172 -8.73 -13.20 6.64
N GLN A 173 -7.59 -13.72 6.18
CA GLN A 173 -7.39 -14.11 4.78
C GLN A 173 -6.94 -15.57 4.69
N PRO A 174 -7.22 -16.27 3.56
CA PRO A 174 -6.71 -17.61 3.36
C PRO A 174 -5.19 -17.66 3.43
N VAL A 175 -4.64 -18.62 4.17
CA VAL A 175 -3.18 -18.83 4.29
C VAL A 175 -2.48 -18.83 2.92
N PRO A 176 -2.98 -19.56 1.88
CA PRO A 176 -2.32 -19.56 0.57
C PRO A 176 -2.25 -18.20 -0.11
N VAL A 177 -3.21 -17.31 0.15
CA VAL A 177 -3.20 -15.92 -0.37
C VAL A 177 -2.06 -15.14 0.27
N VAL A 178 -1.95 -15.20 1.60
CA VAL A 178 -0.88 -14.50 2.34
C VAL A 178 0.49 -15.09 2.03
N GLN A 179 0.58 -16.42 1.87
CA GLN A 179 1.83 -17.09 1.48
C GLN A 179 2.34 -16.64 0.09
N GLN A 180 1.46 -16.49 -0.90
CA GLN A 180 1.84 -15.97 -2.21
C GLN A 180 2.45 -14.56 -2.13
N VAL A 181 1.88 -13.70 -1.29
CA VAL A 181 2.41 -12.36 -1.06
C VAL A 181 3.78 -12.41 -0.39
N LEU A 182 3.88 -13.09 0.76
CA LEU A 182 5.08 -13.07 1.57
C LEU A 182 6.25 -13.84 0.94
N SER A 183 6.00 -14.92 0.21
CA SER A 183 7.04 -15.63 -0.52
C SER A 183 7.49 -14.89 -1.79
N GLY A 184 6.64 -14.02 -2.32
CA GLY A 184 6.84 -13.40 -3.63
C GLY A 184 6.57 -14.32 -4.82
N ARG A 185 6.21 -15.58 -4.58
CA ARG A 185 5.80 -16.50 -5.65
C ARG A 185 4.28 -16.51 -5.77
N TYR A 186 3.76 -15.86 -6.81
CA TYR A 186 2.34 -15.58 -6.93
C TYR A 186 1.81 -15.76 -8.36
N ALA A 187 0.51 -16.08 -8.45
CA ALA A 187 -0.24 -16.02 -9.71
C ALA A 187 -0.71 -14.59 -9.97
N ASP A 188 -0.60 -14.12 -11.21
CA ASP A 188 -1.06 -12.79 -11.61
C ASP A 188 -2.56 -12.72 -11.95
N GLY A 189 -3.22 -13.86 -12.12
CA GLY A 189 -4.62 -13.96 -12.57
C GLY A 189 -4.79 -14.09 -14.08
N LEU A 190 -3.72 -14.00 -14.85
CA LEU A 190 -3.69 -14.12 -16.33
C LEU A 190 -3.03 -15.43 -16.81
N GLY A 191 -2.77 -16.35 -15.87
CA GLY A 191 -2.17 -17.64 -16.16
C GLY A 191 -0.66 -17.71 -15.94
N ASN A 192 -0.02 -16.62 -15.51
CA ASN A 192 1.41 -16.62 -15.23
C ASN A 192 1.68 -16.75 -13.74
N ILE A 193 2.82 -17.36 -13.42
CA ILE A 193 3.40 -17.42 -12.08
C ILE A 193 4.66 -16.56 -12.09
N HIS A 194 4.73 -15.63 -11.15
CA HIS A 194 5.87 -14.75 -10.96
C HIS A 194 6.66 -15.16 -9.73
N ASP A 195 7.94 -14.81 -9.72
CA ASP A 195 8.83 -14.98 -8.57
C ASP A 195 9.50 -13.64 -8.27
N GLU A 196 8.94 -12.91 -7.31
CA GLU A 196 9.32 -11.57 -6.89
C GLU A 196 9.49 -11.53 -5.36
N PRO A 197 10.63 -12.04 -4.83
CA PRO A 197 10.86 -12.13 -3.38
C PRO A 197 10.74 -10.79 -2.64
N GLN A 198 10.97 -9.68 -3.36
CA GLN A 198 10.83 -8.32 -2.85
C GLN A 198 9.46 -7.70 -3.14
N ARG A 199 8.43 -8.50 -3.46
CA ARG A 199 7.05 -8.00 -3.61
C ARG A 199 6.62 -7.20 -2.39
N ILE A 200 6.99 -7.68 -1.20
CA ILE A 200 6.87 -6.99 0.08
C ILE A 200 8.16 -7.24 0.87
N ASP A 201 8.62 -6.22 1.61
CA ASP A 201 9.72 -6.38 2.53
C ASP A 201 9.45 -5.61 3.83
N PHE A 202 10.19 -5.94 4.88
CA PHE A 202 9.97 -5.44 6.24
C PHE A 202 11.21 -4.62 6.69
N ASP A 203 11.42 -3.47 6.05
CA ASP A 203 12.44 -2.50 6.46
C ASP A 203 11.77 -1.46 7.39
N PRO A 204 12.16 -1.41 8.68
CA PRO A 204 11.53 -0.51 9.64
C PRO A 204 12.02 0.95 9.55
N PHE A 205 13.03 1.27 8.72
CA PHE A 205 13.65 2.59 8.73
C PHE A 205 12.83 3.61 7.92
N PRO A 206 12.33 4.70 8.55
CA PRO A 206 11.58 5.75 7.87
C PRO A 206 12.52 6.77 7.23
N TRP A 207 12.85 6.60 5.96
CA TRP A 207 13.75 7.52 5.25
C TRP A 207 13.07 8.87 5.02
N GLN A 208 13.77 9.97 5.31
CA GLN A 208 13.28 11.34 5.05
C GLN A 208 12.88 11.55 3.58
N SER A 209 13.57 10.89 2.64
CA SER A 209 13.23 10.93 1.21
C SER A 209 11.80 10.43 0.92
N MET A 210 11.26 9.52 1.72
CA MET A 210 9.89 9.05 1.60
C MET A 210 8.90 10.17 1.93
N ALA A 211 9.13 10.90 3.02
CA ALA A 211 8.32 12.06 3.40
C ALA A 211 8.40 13.17 2.34
N VAL A 212 9.60 13.45 1.82
CA VAL A 212 9.79 14.43 0.74
C VAL A 212 8.98 14.03 -0.50
N TRP A 213 9.03 12.78 -0.93
CA TRP A 213 8.26 12.33 -2.08
C TRP A 213 6.75 12.47 -1.85
N ILE A 214 6.24 12.05 -0.69
CA ILE A 214 4.82 12.19 -0.33
C ILE A 214 4.40 13.65 -0.38
N LEU A 215 5.18 14.55 0.23
CA LEU A 215 4.90 15.99 0.23
C LEU A 215 4.90 16.59 -1.18
N THR A 216 5.82 16.13 -2.06
CA THR A 216 5.83 16.58 -3.47
C THR A 216 4.59 16.12 -4.21
N GLN A 217 4.09 14.90 -3.98
CA GLN A 217 2.83 14.44 -4.56
C GLN A 217 1.64 15.21 -3.96
N MET A 218 1.61 15.44 -2.67
CA MET A 218 0.57 16.26 -2.04
C MET A 218 0.52 17.67 -2.64
N LYS A 219 1.68 18.26 -2.91
CA LYS A 219 1.77 19.56 -3.60
C LYS A 219 1.29 19.47 -5.04
N ARG A 220 1.77 18.47 -5.79
CA ARG A 220 1.40 18.24 -7.21
C ARG A 220 -0.11 18.12 -7.39
N TRP A 221 -0.79 17.47 -6.48
CA TRP A 221 -2.24 17.20 -6.56
C TRP A 221 -3.10 18.17 -5.76
N GLY A 222 -2.55 19.32 -5.34
CA GLY A 222 -3.32 20.38 -4.71
C GLY A 222 -3.73 20.15 -3.25
N TYR A 223 -3.21 19.12 -2.59
CA TYR A 223 -3.45 18.87 -1.16
C TYR A 223 -2.71 19.87 -0.26
N LEU A 224 -1.60 20.43 -0.74
CA LEU A 224 -0.83 21.47 -0.06
C LEU A 224 -0.83 22.75 -0.90
N GLN A 225 -1.08 23.87 -0.23
CA GLN A 225 -1.07 25.22 -0.83
C GLN A 225 0.18 25.99 -0.37
N GLY A 226 0.54 27.06 -1.12
CA GLY A 226 1.68 27.91 -0.82
C GLY A 226 3.04 27.22 -1.00
N ASP A 227 4.10 27.83 -0.49
CA ASP A 227 5.45 27.26 -0.52
C ASP A 227 5.59 26.17 0.54
N VAL A 228 6.29 25.10 0.21
CA VAL A 228 6.49 23.94 1.09
C VAL A 228 7.97 23.71 1.29
N ASP A 229 8.43 23.85 2.53
CA ASP A 229 9.78 23.46 2.92
C ASP A 229 9.81 21.94 3.20
N TYR A 230 9.99 21.18 2.14
CA TYR A 230 9.96 19.73 2.16
C TYR A 230 10.93 19.12 3.16
N ARG A 231 12.15 19.69 3.22
CA ARG A 231 13.21 19.18 4.10
C ARG A 231 12.88 19.40 5.57
N SER A 232 12.55 20.64 5.93
CA SER A 232 12.19 20.98 7.31
C SER A 232 10.99 20.20 7.83
N ILE A 233 10.02 19.87 6.96
CA ILE A 233 8.88 19.04 7.34
C ILE A 233 9.31 17.58 7.50
N ALA A 234 10.09 17.03 6.57
CA ALA A 234 10.55 15.64 6.62
C ALA A 234 11.47 15.36 7.82
N GLU A 235 12.22 16.35 8.31
CA GLU A 235 13.07 16.23 9.50
C GLU A 235 12.27 16.17 10.82
N ARG A 236 10.97 16.50 10.79
CA ARG A 236 10.10 16.56 11.98
C ARG A 236 9.10 15.40 12.10
N VAL A 237 9.05 14.54 11.09
CA VAL A 237 8.13 13.37 11.02
C VAL A 237 8.84 12.05 11.50
#